data_e88564c3730296985680c50f1734fe6c
#
_entry.id   e88564c3730296985680c50f1734fe6c
#
_cell.length_a   1.000
_cell.length_b   1.000
_cell.length_c   1.000
_cell.angle_alpha   90.00
_cell.angle_beta   90.00
_cell.angle_gamma   90.00
#
_symmetry.space_group_name_H-M   'P 1'
#
loop_
_entity.id
_entity.type
_entity.pdbx_description
1 polymer ?
#
loop_
_entity_poly.entity_id
_entity_poly.type
_entity_poly.pdbx_seq_one_letter_code
_entity_poly.pdbx_strand_id
1 'polypeptide(L)'
;MVKKEPISTKSFKEKEEQQMKIKSSLFLVVLLVGLFVFGIGNHANAAPKPEELKIWSAWPEKMDPSKPGLQLLITMINEGGKSVNLSAKYVGGPEIFNPFEGCDSLRKGVVDMAYTAAAYATGVIPEVDAMKLMKSKPWDDRKSGAFALLSKWHEEKGLEFLARASTGQGFQGYLTKNVTKPDLKGLIMRVVPIYVPLIKALGATGVNTAGGEVYTALERGTVHGFWWGGREIRPWGWPEVCKYIWGPPFWTVDVYIMMNKKKWDDLDPAQRDFLTKTMMNYEHRTHDAQIKEQDEITKDLLARGMKEIKFSPEDEKWYINMAYTEGWKAALEKSQRVKELQPLVSK
;
A
#
# COMPACT_ATOMS: atom_id res chain seq x y z
N MET A 1 -22.78 -99.21 -29.08
CA MET A 1 -23.23 -98.19 -30.03
C MET A 1 -23.53 -96.85 -29.27
N VAL A 2 -22.60 -95.90 -29.29
CA VAL A 2 -22.79 -94.60 -28.64
C VAL A 2 -23.25 -93.63 -29.73
N LYS A 3 -24.46 -93.11 -29.59
CA LYS A 3 -24.99 -92.07 -30.50
C LYS A 3 -24.34 -90.69 -30.15
N LYS A 4 -23.61 -90.13 -31.12
CA LYS A 4 -23.18 -88.75 -31.06
C LYS A 4 -24.34 -87.84 -31.46
N GLU A 5 -24.75 -86.94 -30.54
CA GLU A 5 -25.69 -85.88 -30.86
C GLU A 5 -24.97 -84.74 -31.65
N PRO A 6 -25.61 -84.06 -32.61
CA PRO A 6 -25.02 -83.03 -33.39
C PRO A 6 -24.97 -81.72 -32.56
N ILE A 7 -23.76 -81.09 -32.48
CA ILE A 7 -23.55 -79.81 -31.84
C ILE A 7 -24.29 -78.72 -32.64
N SER A 8 -25.21 -78.01 -31.97
CA SER A 8 -26.07 -76.98 -32.58
C SER A 8 -25.27 -75.80 -33.07
N THR A 9 -25.24 -75.59 -34.40
CA THR A 9 -24.62 -74.43 -35.08
C THR A 9 -25.21 -73.09 -34.66
N LYS A 10 -26.34 -73.10 -33.94
CA LYS A 10 -27.01 -71.87 -33.41
C LYS A 10 -26.24 -71.24 -32.27
N SER A 11 -25.63 -72.03 -31.40
CA SER A 11 -24.84 -71.60 -30.24
C SER A 11 -23.53 -70.92 -30.66
N PHE A 12 -22.96 -71.22 -31.80
CA PHE A 12 -21.75 -70.66 -32.28
C PHE A 12 -21.97 -69.24 -32.87
N LYS A 13 -23.02 -68.99 -33.62
CA LYS A 13 -23.41 -67.74 -34.17
C LYS A 13 -23.80 -66.71 -33.09
N GLU A 14 -24.51 -67.14 -32.06
CA GLU A 14 -24.88 -66.25 -30.94
C GLU A 14 -23.66 -65.78 -30.12
N LYS A 15 -22.63 -66.65 -29.98
CA LYS A 15 -21.38 -66.25 -29.33
C LYS A 15 -20.54 -65.26 -30.17
N GLU A 16 -20.53 -65.44 -31.49
CA GLU A 16 -19.83 -64.49 -32.37
C GLU A 16 -20.52 -63.11 -32.44
N GLU A 17 -21.87 -63.12 -32.49
CA GLU A 17 -22.60 -61.81 -32.40
C GLU A 17 -22.40 -61.11 -31.05
N GLN A 18 -22.35 -61.85 -29.95
CA GLN A 18 -22.12 -61.29 -28.63
C GLN A 18 -20.68 -60.79 -28.49
N GLN A 19 -19.67 -61.45 -29.04
CA GLN A 19 -18.29 -60.99 -29.09
C GLN A 19 -18.13 -59.76 -29.98
N MET A 20 -18.83 -59.67 -31.12
CA MET A 20 -18.82 -58.51 -32.00
C MET A 20 -19.45 -57.28 -31.31
N LYS A 21 -20.57 -57.46 -30.59
CA LYS A 21 -21.22 -56.37 -29.81
C LYS A 21 -20.34 -55.85 -28.66
N ILE A 22 -19.59 -56.78 -27.98
CA ILE A 22 -18.64 -56.38 -26.92
C ILE A 22 -17.46 -55.64 -27.51
N LYS A 23 -16.89 -56.06 -28.65
CA LYS A 23 -15.78 -55.37 -29.33
C LYS A 23 -16.19 -54.02 -29.86
N SER A 24 -17.39 -53.86 -30.45
CA SER A 24 -17.88 -52.55 -30.91
C SER A 24 -18.21 -51.61 -29.78
N SER A 25 -18.74 -52.12 -28.63
CA SER A 25 -18.98 -51.32 -27.44
C SER A 25 -17.68 -50.86 -26.78
N LEU A 26 -16.66 -51.74 -26.72
CA LEU A 26 -15.34 -51.37 -26.20
C LEU A 26 -14.63 -50.33 -27.09
N PHE A 27 -14.80 -50.45 -28.43
CA PHE A 27 -14.23 -49.47 -29.37
C PHE A 27 -14.90 -48.10 -29.25
N LEU A 28 -16.23 -48.06 -29.00
CA LEU A 28 -16.99 -46.84 -28.77
C LEU A 28 -16.59 -46.16 -27.45
N VAL A 29 -16.38 -46.93 -26.38
CA VAL A 29 -15.91 -46.42 -25.09
C VAL A 29 -14.47 -45.88 -25.18
N VAL A 30 -13.57 -46.56 -25.88
CA VAL A 30 -12.21 -46.09 -26.10
C VAL A 30 -12.18 -44.80 -26.95
N LEU A 31 -13.08 -44.67 -27.94
CA LEU A 31 -13.22 -43.47 -28.76
C LEU A 31 -13.79 -42.30 -27.94
N LEU A 32 -14.77 -42.54 -27.05
CA LEU A 32 -15.34 -41.53 -26.15
C LEU A 32 -14.36 -41.10 -25.07
N VAL A 33 -13.56 -42.00 -24.50
CA VAL A 33 -12.50 -41.69 -23.53
C VAL A 33 -11.35 -40.94 -24.22
N GLY A 34 -11.00 -41.34 -25.46
CA GLY A 34 -10.01 -40.63 -26.27
C GLY A 34 -10.42 -39.18 -26.59
N LEU A 35 -11.70 -38.94 -26.93
CA LEU A 35 -12.26 -37.60 -27.14
C LEU A 35 -12.33 -36.77 -25.85
N PHE A 36 -12.54 -37.42 -24.69
CA PHE A 36 -12.55 -36.74 -23.39
C PHE A 36 -11.13 -36.37 -22.91
N VAL A 37 -10.12 -37.17 -23.21
CA VAL A 37 -8.71 -36.89 -22.89
C VAL A 37 -8.10 -35.85 -23.83
N PHE A 38 -8.54 -35.79 -25.11
CA PHE A 38 -8.16 -34.73 -26.04
C PHE A 38 -8.94 -33.43 -25.84
N GLY A 39 -10.10 -33.48 -25.15
CA GLY A 39 -10.91 -32.28 -24.80
C GLY A 39 -10.45 -31.57 -23.51
N ILE A 40 -9.52 -32.16 -22.73
CA ILE A 40 -8.71 -31.40 -21.74
C ILE A 40 -7.63 -30.66 -22.55
N GLY A 41 -8.13 -29.79 -23.42
CA GLY A 41 -7.33 -28.93 -24.27
C GLY A 41 -6.34 -28.17 -23.41
N ASN A 42 -5.10 -28.16 -23.83
CA ASN A 42 -4.19 -27.08 -23.58
C ASN A 42 -4.97 -25.77 -23.69
N HIS A 43 -5.49 -25.27 -22.59
CA HIS A 43 -5.59 -23.84 -22.41
C HIS A 43 -4.13 -23.39 -22.41
N ALA A 44 -3.52 -23.29 -23.58
CA ALA A 44 -2.39 -22.44 -23.79
C ALA A 44 -2.87 -21.09 -23.21
N ASN A 45 -2.44 -20.76 -21.97
CA ASN A 45 -2.70 -19.46 -21.41
C ASN A 45 -2.16 -18.48 -22.45
N ALA A 46 -3.05 -17.87 -23.21
CA ALA A 46 -2.67 -16.80 -24.11
C ALA A 46 -1.89 -15.80 -23.26
N ALA A 47 -0.74 -15.36 -23.75
CA ALA A 47 0.05 -14.40 -23.00
C ALA A 47 -0.86 -13.21 -22.61
N PRO A 48 -0.79 -12.71 -21.38
CA PRO A 48 -1.58 -11.58 -20.95
C PRO A 48 -1.48 -10.42 -21.94
N LYS A 49 -2.57 -9.68 -22.13
CA LYS A 49 -2.53 -8.47 -22.97
C LYS A 49 -1.53 -7.49 -22.40
N PRO A 50 -0.73 -6.80 -23.25
CA PRO A 50 0.17 -5.75 -22.79
C PRO A 50 -0.60 -4.63 -22.07
N GLU A 51 -0.17 -4.30 -20.86
CA GLU A 51 -0.72 -3.23 -20.05
C GLU A 51 0.37 -2.32 -19.52
N GLU A 52 0.15 -0.99 -19.61
CA GLU A 52 1.02 0.02 -19.03
C GLU A 52 0.24 0.80 -17.97
N LEU A 53 0.59 0.63 -16.71
CA LEU A 53 -0.06 1.28 -15.57
C LEU A 53 0.41 2.72 -15.42
N LYS A 54 -0.53 3.66 -15.38
CA LYS A 54 -0.28 5.09 -15.14
C LYS A 54 -0.26 5.34 -13.63
N ILE A 55 0.91 5.67 -13.09
CA ILE A 55 1.09 5.96 -11.67
C ILE A 55 1.15 7.47 -11.44
N TRP A 56 0.24 7.98 -10.65
CA TRP A 56 0.28 9.33 -10.10
C TRP A 56 0.88 9.30 -8.69
N SER A 57 1.57 10.38 -8.29
CA SER A 57 2.10 10.55 -6.94
C SER A 57 1.57 11.81 -6.28
N ALA A 58 1.31 11.74 -4.98
CA ALA A 58 0.95 12.94 -4.18
C ALA A 58 2.12 13.93 -4.02
N TRP A 59 3.32 13.57 -4.47
CA TRP A 59 4.53 14.41 -4.43
C TRP A 59 5.21 14.43 -5.79
N PRO A 60 5.94 15.53 -6.10
CA PRO A 60 6.83 15.53 -7.25
C PRO A 60 7.83 14.37 -7.15
N GLU A 61 8.18 13.75 -8.26
CA GLU A 61 9.03 12.55 -8.33
C GLU A 61 10.34 12.68 -7.53
N LYS A 62 10.99 13.86 -7.60
CA LYS A 62 12.25 14.12 -6.89
C LYS A 62 12.09 14.36 -5.40
N MET A 63 10.86 14.58 -4.93
CA MET A 63 10.52 14.94 -3.55
C MET A 63 9.76 13.81 -2.84
N ASP A 64 9.96 12.57 -3.26
CA ASP A 64 9.39 11.38 -2.64
C ASP A 64 9.81 11.29 -1.16
N PRO A 65 8.86 11.32 -0.22
CA PRO A 65 9.16 11.27 1.22
C PRO A 65 9.59 9.88 1.68
N SER A 66 9.42 8.88 0.84
CA SER A 66 9.63 7.46 1.20
C SER A 66 10.73 6.80 0.39
N LYS A 67 11.75 7.54 0.00
CA LYS A 67 12.84 6.97 -0.80
C LYS A 67 13.33 5.62 -0.25
N PRO A 68 13.61 4.65 -1.12
CA PRO A 68 13.58 4.70 -2.60
C PRO A 68 12.19 4.52 -3.25
N GLY A 69 11.14 4.71 -2.51
CA GLY A 69 9.70 4.59 -2.75
C GLY A 69 9.21 4.43 -4.20
N LEU A 70 8.75 5.53 -4.80
CA LEU A 70 8.10 5.52 -6.13
C LEU A 70 9.00 4.95 -7.24
N GLN A 71 10.29 5.33 -7.28
CA GLN A 71 11.22 4.87 -8.31
C GLN A 71 11.49 3.36 -8.19
N LEU A 72 11.63 2.87 -6.96
CA LEU A 72 11.77 1.43 -6.72
C LEU A 72 10.52 0.67 -7.19
N LEU A 73 9.33 1.19 -6.91
CA LEU A 73 8.07 0.60 -7.35
C LEU A 73 8.03 0.43 -8.88
N ILE A 74 8.28 1.53 -9.61
CA ILE A 74 8.28 1.55 -11.08
C ILE A 74 9.32 0.56 -11.63
N THR A 75 10.52 0.58 -11.08
CA THR A 75 11.60 -0.33 -11.48
C THR A 75 11.21 -1.79 -11.29
N MET A 76 10.67 -2.14 -10.12
CA MET A 76 10.27 -3.52 -9.83
C MET A 76 9.14 -4.01 -10.76
N ILE A 77 8.18 -3.15 -11.09
CA ILE A 77 7.11 -3.49 -12.03
C ILE A 77 7.70 -3.66 -13.43
N ASN A 78 8.56 -2.75 -13.91
CA ASN A 78 9.09 -2.78 -15.26
C ASN A 78 10.10 -3.90 -15.51
N GLU A 79 10.91 -4.25 -14.52
CA GLU A 79 11.87 -5.34 -14.65
C GLU A 79 11.20 -6.71 -14.59
N GLY A 80 10.34 -6.94 -13.57
CA GLY A 80 9.68 -8.22 -13.34
C GLY A 80 8.44 -8.44 -14.21
N GLY A 81 7.74 -7.37 -14.58
CA GLY A 81 6.47 -7.44 -15.31
C GLY A 81 6.56 -7.87 -16.76
N LYS A 82 7.79 -7.89 -17.35
CA LYS A 82 8.03 -8.35 -18.73
C LYS A 82 7.47 -9.74 -19.00
N SER A 83 7.55 -10.64 -18.01
CA SER A 83 7.06 -12.02 -18.12
C SER A 83 5.53 -12.13 -18.21
N VAL A 84 4.82 -11.08 -17.80
CA VAL A 84 3.35 -11.01 -17.80
C VAL A 84 2.84 -9.82 -18.63
N ASN A 85 3.66 -9.25 -19.51
CA ASN A 85 3.33 -8.10 -20.34
C ASN A 85 2.76 -6.91 -19.56
N LEU A 86 3.35 -6.61 -18.40
CA LEU A 86 2.96 -5.50 -17.54
C LEU A 86 4.11 -4.52 -17.38
N SER A 87 3.80 -3.24 -17.48
CA SER A 87 4.72 -2.13 -17.22
C SER A 87 4.03 -1.03 -16.44
N ALA A 88 4.81 -0.06 -15.96
CA ALA A 88 4.30 1.09 -15.26
C ALA A 88 5.10 2.33 -15.61
N LYS A 89 4.42 3.49 -15.62
CA LYS A 89 5.07 4.79 -15.78
C LYS A 89 4.52 5.82 -14.82
N TYR A 90 5.39 6.70 -14.36
CA TYR A 90 5.00 7.93 -13.68
C TYR A 90 4.36 8.88 -14.69
N VAL A 91 3.17 9.37 -14.38
CA VAL A 91 2.45 10.29 -15.27
C VAL A 91 2.34 11.71 -14.72
N GLY A 92 2.79 11.92 -13.48
CA GLY A 92 2.86 13.24 -12.85
C GLY A 92 2.47 13.22 -11.37
N GLY A 93 2.57 14.38 -10.74
CA GLY A 93 2.34 14.62 -9.34
C GLY A 93 1.31 15.71 -9.06
N PRO A 94 1.56 16.55 -8.04
CA PRO A 94 0.64 17.63 -7.63
C PRO A 94 0.32 18.65 -8.73
N GLU A 95 1.12 18.72 -9.78
CA GLU A 95 0.91 19.56 -10.95
C GLU A 95 -0.27 19.11 -11.82
N ILE A 96 -0.68 17.82 -11.74
CA ILE A 96 -1.83 17.31 -12.49
C ILE A 96 -3.12 17.57 -11.72
N PHE A 97 -3.15 17.22 -10.44
CA PHE A 97 -4.27 17.49 -9.53
C PHE A 97 -3.81 17.52 -8.07
N ASN A 98 -4.53 18.27 -7.26
CA ASN A 98 -4.22 18.43 -5.85
C ASN A 98 -4.18 17.07 -5.12
N PRO A 99 -3.22 16.80 -4.22
CA PRO A 99 -3.13 15.55 -3.47
C PRO A 99 -4.43 15.14 -2.77
N PHE A 100 -5.24 16.07 -2.28
CA PHE A 100 -6.53 15.77 -1.64
C PHE A 100 -7.61 15.31 -2.65
N GLU A 101 -7.41 15.53 -3.95
CA GLU A 101 -8.29 15.06 -5.04
C GLU A 101 -7.82 13.74 -5.65
N GLY A 102 -6.61 13.29 -5.28
CA GLY A 102 -5.96 12.11 -5.87
C GLY A 102 -6.78 10.84 -5.74
N CYS A 103 -7.40 10.63 -4.58
CA CYS A 103 -8.24 9.46 -4.33
C CYS A 103 -9.49 9.43 -5.23
N ASP A 104 -10.15 10.57 -5.40
CA ASP A 104 -11.31 10.69 -6.30
C ASP A 104 -10.92 10.56 -7.78
N SER A 105 -9.79 11.13 -8.19
CA SER A 105 -9.26 11.02 -9.55
C SER A 105 -8.89 9.58 -9.91
N LEU A 106 -8.27 8.86 -8.97
CA LEU A 106 -7.97 7.43 -9.11
C LEU A 106 -9.26 6.61 -9.25
N ARG A 107 -10.24 6.85 -8.39
CA ARG A 107 -11.52 6.16 -8.40
C ARG A 107 -12.28 6.35 -9.72
N LYS A 108 -12.16 7.53 -10.32
CA LYS A 108 -12.73 7.85 -11.65
C LYS A 108 -11.93 7.26 -12.82
N GLY A 109 -10.77 6.65 -12.57
CA GLY A 109 -9.93 6.03 -13.60
C GLY A 109 -9.10 7.04 -14.42
N VAL A 110 -8.87 8.26 -13.91
CA VAL A 110 -7.98 9.24 -14.56
C VAL A 110 -6.56 8.71 -14.63
N VAL A 111 -6.15 8.02 -13.56
CA VAL A 111 -4.90 7.26 -13.46
C VAL A 111 -5.22 5.85 -12.95
N ASP A 112 -4.27 4.90 -13.13
CA ASP A 112 -4.48 3.51 -12.78
C ASP A 112 -4.04 3.20 -11.35
N MET A 113 -2.95 3.83 -10.89
CA MET A 113 -2.39 3.66 -9.56
C MET A 113 -2.08 5.02 -8.93
N ALA A 114 -2.15 5.07 -7.61
CA ALA A 114 -1.73 6.22 -6.80
C ALA A 114 -0.69 5.80 -5.76
N TYR A 115 0.40 6.56 -5.70
CA TYR A 115 1.39 6.57 -4.65
C TYR A 115 1.14 7.80 -3.77
N THR A 116 0.56 7.60 -2.59
CA THR A 116 0.00 8.69 -1.79
C THR A 116 0.05 8.41 -0.29
N ALA A 117 -0.35 9.38 0.54
CA ALA A 117 -0.53 9.16 1.97
C ALA A 117 -2.01 8.98 2.34
N ALA A 118 -2.26 8.20 3.38
CA ALA A 118 -3.60 8.01 3.93
C ALA A 118 -4.23 9.35 4.34
N ALA A 119 -3.42 10.30 4.80
CA ALA A 119 -3.84 11.65 5.14
C ALA A 119 -4.63 12.36 4.03
N TYR A 120 -4.32 12.08 2.75
CA TYR A 120 -5.00 12.68 1.60
C TYR A 120 -6.26 11.92 1.17
N ALA A 121 -6.44 10.68 1.62
CA ALA A 121 -7.58 9.84 1.25
C ALA A 121 -8.72 9.84 2.29
N THR A 122 -8.53 10.46 3.46
CA THR A 122 -9.51 10.45 4.58
C THR A 122 -10.88 11.04 4.22
N GLY A 123 -10.97 11.91 3.21
CA GLY A 123 -12.23 12.43 2.70
C GLY A 123 -13.08 11.39 1.98
N VAL A 124 -12.46 10.35 1.42
CA VAL A 124 -13.13 9.26 0.70
C VAL A 124 -13.23 8.00 1.55
N ILE A 125 -12.18 7.67 2.29
CA ILE A 125 -12.07 6.50 3.16
C ILE A 125 -11.66 7.00 4.57
N PRO A 126 -12.61 7.39 5.43
CA PRO A 126 -12.28 7.93 6.76
C PRO A 126 -11.44 6.99 7.64
N GLU A 127 -11.60 5.68 7.45
CA GLU A 127 -10.94 4.62 8.19
C GLU A 127 -9.41 4.63 8.02
N VAL A 128 -8.89 5.10 6.87
CA VAL A 128 -7.44 5.12 6.62
C VAL A 128 -6.70 6.11 7.53
N ASP A 129 -7.42 7.00 8.20
CA ASP A 129 -6.83 7.85 9.25
C ASP A 129 -6.13 7.04 10.36
N ALA A 130 -6.57 5.81 10.60
CA ALA A 130 -5.96 4.90 11.56
C ALA A 130 -4.63 4.28 11.07
N MET A 131 -4.29 4.35 9.77
CA MET A 131 -3.07 3.72 9.25
C MET A 131 -1.80 4.29 9.90
N LYS A 132 -1.78 5.57 10.24
CA LYS A 132 -0.66 6.20 10.98
C LYS A 132 -0.44 5.59 12.38
N LEU A 133 -1.43 4.94 12.95
CA LEU A 133 -1.41 4.36 14.29
C LEU A 133 -1.01 2.87 14.30
N MET A 134 -0.81 2.28 13.13
CA MET A 134 -0.44 0.88 12.98
C MET A 134 1.02 0.67 13.37
N LYS A 135 1.27 -0.11 14.43
CA LYS A 135 2.61 -0.49 14.88
C LYS A 135 3.12 -1.75 14.17
N SER A 136 2.20 -2.52 13.59
CA SER A 136 2.49 -3.75 12.86
C SER A 136 3.27 -3.47 11.57
N LYS A 137 4.06 -4.44 11.13
CA LYS A 137 4.72 -4.43 9.83
C LYS A 137 3.76 -4.91 8.74
N PRO A 138 3.92 -4.50 7.46
CA PRO A 138 2.97 -4.86 6.39
C PRO A 138 2.76 -6.37 6.22
N TRP A 139 3.82 -7.17 6.39
CA TRP A 139 3.72 -8.63 6.31
C TRP A 139 3.01 -9.27 7.51
N ASP A 140 2.95 -8.59 8.66
CA ASP A 140 2.17 -9.02 9.81
C ASP A 140 0.71 -8.59 9.67
N ASP A 141 0.43 -7.47 8.99
CA ASP A 141 -0.94 -7.04 8.64
C ASP A 141 -1.67 -8.09 7.80
N ARG A 142 -0.94 -8.75 6.88
CA ARG A 142 -1.52 -9.86 6.07
C ARG A 142 -1.87 -11.07 6.92
N LYS A 143 -1.11 -11.34 7.98
CA LYS A 143 -1.36 -12.47 8.90
C LYS A 143 -2.46 -12.17 9.91
N SER A 144 -2.50 -10.93 10.43
CA SER A 144 -3.47 -10.52 11.46
C SER A 144 -4.88 -10.29 10.92
N GLY A 145 -5.04 -10.15 9.59
CA GLY A 145 -6.28 -9.76 8.94
C GLY A 145 -6.43 -8.24 8.73
N ALA A 146 -5.50 -7.44 9.21
CA ALA A 146 -5.54 -5.98 9.03
C ALA A 146 -5.49 -5.59 7.54
N PHE A 147 -4.66 -6.27 6.74
CA PHE A 147 -4.61 -6.05 5.30
C PHE A 147 -5.97 -6.32 4.62
N ALA A 148 -6.61 -7.42 4.96
CA ALA A 148 -7.92 -7.78 4.39
C ALA A 148 -9.00 -6.74 4.78
N LEU A 149 -8.94 -6.22 6.00
CA LEU A 149 -9.85 -5.18 6.45
C LEU A 149 -9.63 -3.85 5.70
N LEU A 150 -8.37 -3.44 5.53
CA LEU A 150 -8.02 -2.27 4.71
C LEU A 150 -8.46 -2.44 3.26
N SER A 151 -8.21 -3.61 2.64
CA SER A 151 -8.66 -3.93 1.28
C SER A 151 -10.17 -3.79 1.15
N LYS A 152 -10.95 -4.37 2.07
CA LYS A 152 -12.41 -4.24 2.09
C LYS A 152 -12.87 -2.79 2.10
N TRP A 153 -12.29 -1.94 2.93
CA TRP A 153 -12.67 -0.52 3.00
C TRP A 153 -12.37 0.24 1.71
N HIS A 154 -11.27 -0.12 1.02
CA HIS A 154 -10.93 0.46 -0.28
C HIS A 154 -11.86 -0.05 -1.38
N GLU A 155 -12.15 -1.36 -1.42
CA GLU A 155 -13.05 -1.97 -2.41
C GLU A 155 -14.45 -1.38 -2.35
N GLU A 156 -14.98 -1.11 -1.17
CA GLU A 156 -16.27 -0.43 -0.98
C GLU A 156 -16.31 0.98 -1.62
N LYS A 157 -15.14 1.55 -1.89
CA LYS A 157 -14.97 2.86 -2.56
C LYS A 157 -14.51 2.76 -4.01
N GLY A 158 -14.46 1.56 -4.59
CA GLY A 158 -14.02 1.35 -5.97
C GLY A 158 -12.49 1.45 -6.15
N LEU A 159 -11.74 1.11 -5.11
CA LEU A 159 -10.29 1.12 -5.05
C LEU A 159 -9.76 -0.25 -4.62
N GLU A 160 -8.54 -0.56 -4.99
CA GLU A 160 -7.78 -1.73 -4.53
C GLU A 160 -6.62 -1.26 -3.65
N PHE A 161 -6.49 -1.80 -2.44
CA PHE A 161 -5.37 -1.56 -1.54
C PHE A 161 -4.23 -2.52 -1.87
N LEU A 162 -3.05 -2.00 -2.21
CA LEU A 162 -1.96 -2.84 -2.70
C LEU A 162 -0.83 -3.03 -1.69
N ALA A 163 -0.33 -1.95 -1.08
CA ALA A 163 0.83 -2.01 -0.20
C ALA A 163 0.98 -0.77 0.69
N ARG A 164 1.66 -0.94 1.84
CA ARG A 164 2.17 0.16 2.67
C ARG A 164 3.63 0.43 2.30
N ALA A 165 3.94 1.69 1.96
CA ALA A 165 5.24 2.06 1.38
C ALA A 165 6.25 2.64 2.38
N SER A 166 5.84 3.04 3.58
CA SER A 166 6.67 3.83 4.50
C SER A 166 6.52 3.41 5.96
N THR A 167 6.79 2.15 6.25
CA THR A 167 6.60 1.59 7.60
C THR A 167 7.85 1.56 8.46
N GLY A 168 9.02 1.91 7.89
CA GLY A 168 10.30 2.02 8.62
C GLY A 168 10.53 3.41 9.23
N GLN A 169 9.56 4.31 9.14
CA GLN A 169 9.70 5.71 9.57
C GLN A 169 8.53 6.15 10.44
N GLY A 170 8.82 7.04 11.41
CA GLY A 170 7.81 7.79 12.14
C GLY A 170 7.70 9.24 11.66
N PHE A 171 6.72 9.96 12.17
CA PHE A 171 6.60 11.40 11.94
C PHE A 171 7.54 12.15 12.89
N GLN A 172 8.40 13.00 12.34
CA GLN A 172 9.38 13.80 13.07
C GLN A 172 8.95 15.26 13.13
N GLY A 173 9.07 15.90 14.29
CA GLY A 173 8.85 17.32 14.48
C GLY A 173 10.04 18.17 14.05
N TYR A 174 9.76 19.34 13.47
CA TYR A 174 10.76 20.33 13.05
C TYR A 174 10.30 21.73 13.48
N LEU A 175 11.18 22.51 14.11
CA LEU A 175 10.86 23.83 14.61
C LEU A 175 11.91 24.88 14.17
N THR A 176 11.44 26.12 14.05
CA THR A 176 12.31 27.31 13.89
C THR A 176 12.76 27.86 15.25
N LYS A 177 12.05 27.51 16.33
CA LYS A 177 12.25 28.01 17.70
C LYS A 177 12.70 26.88 18.64
N ASN A 178 13.48 27.23 19.66
CA ASN A 178 13.91 26.27 20.69
C ASN A 178 12.79 26.01 21.69
N VAL A 179 12.29 24.78 21.71
CA VAL A 179 11.24 24.30 22.62
C VAL A 179 11.66 22.98 23.22
N THR A 180 12.07 22.97 24.49
CA THR A 180 12.70 21.82 25.13
C THR A 180 11.74 20.81 25.73
N LYS A 181 10.44 21.09 25.74
CA LYS A 181 9.36 20.23 26.27
C LYS A 181 8.28 20.01 25.23
N PRO A 182 7.41 19.03 25.38
CA PRO A 182 6.24 18.81 24.51
C PRO A 182 5.10 19.79 24.83
N ASP A 183 5.39 21.08 24.78
CA ASP A 183 4.45 22.19 24.93
C ASP A 183 4.69 23.20 23.82
N LEU A 184 3.71 23.35 22.93
CA LEU A 184 3.78 24.24 21.76
C LEU A 184 2.88 25.46 21.94
N LYS A 185 2.52 25.81 23.16
CA LYS A 185 1.67 26.96 23.46
C LYS A 185 2.25 28.25 22.86
N GLY A 186 1.40 28.97 22.11
CA GLY A 186 1.80 30.21 21.42
C GLY A 186 2.56 29.99 20.11
N LEU A 187 2.76 28.75 19.67
CA LEU A 187 3.31 28.46 18.35
C LEU A 187 2.21 28.19 17.33
N ILE A 188 2.53 28.54 16.08
CA ILE A 188 1.70 28.22 14.91
C ILE A 188 2.40 27.08 14.17
N MET A 189 1.72 25.97 14.00
CA MET A 189 2.29 24.78 13.34
C MET A 189 1.62 24.55 11.99
N ARG A 190 2.42 24.23 10.99
CA ARG A 190 1.88 23.67 9.75
C ARG A 190 1.29 22.31 10.04
N VAL A 191 0.07 22.08 9.58
CA VAL A 191 -0.63 20.81 9.75
C VAL A 191 -1.24 20.32 8.45
N VAL A 192 -1.56 19.05 8.44
CA VAL A 192 -2.59 18.40 7.61
C VAL A 192 -3.63 17.80 8.56
N PRO A 193 -4.81 17.41 8.10
CA PRO A 193 -5.92 17.00 8.97
C PRO A 193 -5.58 15.97 10.06
N ILE A 194 -4.62 15.07 9.81
CA ILE A 194 -4.23 14.04 10.77
C ILE A 194 -3.57 14.58 12.05
N TYR A 195 -2.98 15.80 12.01
CA TYR A 195 -2.29 16.39 13.17
C TYR A 195 -3.20 17.25 14.06
N VAL A 196 -4.43 17.54 13.64
CA VAL A 196 -5.33 18.43 14.39
C VAL A 196 -5.53 18.00 15.86
N PRO A 197 -5.72 16.72 16.18
CA PRO A 197 -5.83 16.30 17.59
C PRO A 197 -4.55 16.55 18.39
N LEU A 198 -3.39 16.30 17.78
CA LEU A 198 -2.08 16.50 18.38
C LEU A 198 -1.80 17.99 18.67
N ILE A 199 -2.10 18.87 17.72
CA ILE A 199 -1.95 20.32 17.85
C ILE A 199 -2.74 20.82 19.06
N LYS A 200 -3.99 20.41 19.20
CA LYS A 200 -4.84 20.81 20.32
C LYS A 200 -4.26 20.36 21.67
N ALA A 201 -3.80 19.12 21.77
CA ALA A 201 -3.21 18.56 22.97
C ALA A 201 -1.90 19.26 23.37
N LEU A 202 -1.11 19.73 22.39
CA LEU A 202 0.15 20.46 22.61
C LEU A 202 -0.04 21.98 22.78
N GLY A 203 -1.26 22.49 22.71
CA GLY A 203 -1.57 23.91 22.92
C GLY A 203 -1.19 24.84 21.77
N ALA A 204 -0.89 24.32 20.58
CA ALA A 204 -0.52 25.09 19.41
C ALA A 204 -1.73 25.49 18.54
N THR A 205 -1.51 26.46 17.64
CA THR A 205 -2.43 26.77 16.54
C THR A 205 -2.00 26.05 15.28
N GLY A 206 -2.95 25.43 14.55
CA GLY A 206 -2.67 24.73 13.29
C GLY A 206 -3.04 25.56 12.07
N VAL A 207 -2.17 25.59 11.05
CA VAL A 207 -2.46 26.13 9.72
C VAL A 207 -2.33 25.00 8.70
N ASN A 208 -3.42 24.67 8.01
CA ASN A 208 -3.42 23.61 6.99
C ASN A 208 -2.73 24.13 5.71
N THR A 209 -1.65 23.45 5.30
CA THR A 209 -0.80 23.90 4.18
C THR A 209 -0.23 22.69 3.45
N ALA A 210 -0.25 22.71 2.12
CA ALA A 210 0.37 21.67 1.29
C ALA A 210 1.90 21.66 1.48
N GLY A 211 2.54 20.51 1.20
CA GLY A 211 3.99 20.34 1.39
C GLY A 211 4.83 21.36 0.63
N GLY A 212 4.46 21.68 -0.61
CA GLY A 212 5.19 22.64 -1.45
C GLY A 212 5.20 24.08 -0.94
N GLU A 213 4.29 24.45 -0.03
CA GLU A 213 4.15 25.79 0.51
C GLU A 213 4.87 25.97 1.86
N VAL A 214 5.37 24.87 2.45
CA VAL A 214 5.95 24.87 3.82
C VAL A 214 7.19 25.74 3.91
N TYR A 215 8.08 25.70 2.90
CA TYR A 215 9.30 26.54 2.89
C TYR A 215 8.96 28.01 3.06
N THR A 216 8.10 28.53 2.19
CA THR A 216 7.68 29.94 2.21
C THR A 216 6.96 30.31 3.50
N ALA A 217 6.13 29.40 4.05
CA ALA A 217 5.43 29.65 5.31
C ALA A 217 6.38 29.75 6.51
N LEU A 218 7.44 28.91 6.54
CA LEU A 218 8.50 28.98 7.56
C LEU A 218 9.37 30.22 7.41
N GLU A 219 9.80 30.52 6.17
CA GLU A 219 10.64 31.68 5.86
C GLU A 219 9.96 33.01 6.27
N ARG A 220 8.66 33.12 5.99
CA ARG A 220 7.85 34.32 6.36
C ARG A 220 7.43 34.33 7.82
N GLY A 221 7.70 33.25 8.59
CA GLY A 221 7.28 33.16 9.98
C GLY A 221 5.77 32.98 10.19
N THR A 222 4.99 32.67 9.13
CA THR A 222 3.57 32.35 9.22
C THR A 222 3.33 31.05 9.99
N VAL A 223 4.30 30.12 9.95
CA VAL A 223 4.35 28.95 10.82
C VAL A 223 5.71 28.83 11.49
N HIS A 224 5.74 28.22 12.67
CA HIS A 224 6.96 28.05 13.47
C HIS A 224 7.51 26.63 13.45
N GLY A 225 6.83 25.72 12.77
CA GLY A 225 7.23 24.32 12.64
C GLY A 225 6.17 23.45 11.98
N PHE A 226 6.50 22.17 11.87
CA PHE A 226 5.66 21.16 11.25
C PHE A 226 6.08 19.76 11.69
N TRP A 227 5.26 18.75 11.39
CA TRP A 227 5.66 17.36 11.38
C TRP A 227 5.74 16.83 9.96
N TRP A 228 6.70 15.94 9.74
CA TRP A 228 6.91 15.31 8.44
C TRP A 228 7.20 13.83 8.58
N GLY A 229 6.77 13.04 7.59
CA GLY A 229 7.04 11.62 7.52
C GLY A 229 8.51 11.35 7.25
N GLY A 230 9.17 10.69 8.21
CA GLY A 230 10.60 10.45 8.15
C GLY A 230 11.45 11.70 8.36
N ARG A 231 12.75 11.56 8.13
CA ARG A 231 13.74 12.64 8.34
C ARG A 231 14.20 13.33 7.06
N GLU A 232 13.79 12.83 5.88
CA GLU A 232 14.22 13.39 4.60
C GLU A 232 13.48 14.70 4.27
N ILE A 233 14.08 15.79 4.68
CA ILE A 233 13.56 17.16 4.44
C ILE A 233 14.48 18.00 3.55
N ARG A 234 15.63 17.46 3.14
CA ARG A 234 16.66 18.16 2.35
C ARG A 234 16.18 18.55 0.95
N PRO A 235 15.47 17.70 0.19
CA PRO A 235 14.98 18.07 -1.14
C PRO A 235 14.01 19.25 -1.15
N TRP A 236 13.39 19.52 0.01
CA TRP A 236 12.47 20.65 0.21
C TRP A 236 13.16 21.95 0.59
N GLY A 237 14.48 21.93 0.83
CA GLY A 237 15.23 23.11 1.33
C GLY A 237 14.92 23.48 2.79
N TRP A 238 14.09 22.70 3.49
CA TRP A 238 13.63 23.04 4.85
C TRP A 238 14.73 23.11 5.91
N PRO A 239 15.88 22.42 5.81
CA PRO A 239 17.00 22.60 6.75
C PRO A 239 17.55 24.04 6.78
N GLU A 240 17.34 24.82 5.72
CA GLU A 240 17.79 26.23 5.65
C GLU A 240 16.95 27.14 6.58
N VAL A 241 15.66 26.82 6.72
CA VAL A 241 14.69 27.61 7.48
C VAL A 241 14.32 27.01 8.84
N CYS A 242 14.56 25.71 9.06
CA CYS A 242 14.38 25.02 10.33
C CYS A 242 15.69 24.97 11.13
N LYS A 243 15.59 25.06 12.45
CA LYS A 243 16.76 25.04 13.34
C LYS A 243 16.81 23.79 14.23
N TYR A 244 15.67 23.15 14.44
CA TYR A 244 15.56 22.08 15.44
C TYR A 244 14.83 20.87 14.90
N ILE A 245 15.40 19.68 15.16
CA ILE A 245 14.72 18.38 15.12
C ILE A 245 14.12 18.21 16.52
N TRP A 246 12.80 18.07 16.63
CA TRP A 246 12.10 18.21 17.89
C TRP A 246 11.37 16.94 18.32
N GLY A 247 11.71 16.44 19.49
CA GLY A 247 11.12 15.28 20.13
C GLY A 247 11.41 13.96 19.41
N PRO A 248 10.95 12.84 19.98
CA PRO A 248 11.03 11.54 19.31
C PRO A 248 10.08 11.46 18.13
N PRO A 249 10.37 10.65 17.12
CA PRO A 249 9.40 10.31 16.10
C PRO A 249 8.21 9.53 16.72
N PHE A 250 7.02 9.73 16.19
CA PHE A 250 5.79 9.09 16.65
C PHE A 250 4.96 8.59 15.48
N TRP A 251 3.95 7.77 15.74
CA TRP A 251 3.12 7.11 14.74
C TRP A 251 3.96 6.35 13.69
N THR A 252 3.32 5.93 12.63
CA THR A 252 3.98 5.34 11.45
C THR A 252 3.63 6.18 10.24
N VAL A 253 4.60 6.45 9.38
CA VAL A 253 4.34 7.12 8.11
C VAL A 253 3.41 6.25 7.28
N ASP A 254 2.37 6.87 6.75
CA ASP A 254 1.21 6.21 6.15
C ASP A 254 1.18 6.32 4.62
N VAL A 255 2.36 6.43 3.98
CA VAL A 255 2.45 6.35 2.51
C VAL A 255 2.09 4.95 2.06
N TYR A 256 1.24 4.86 1.05
CA TYR A 256 0.74 3.58 0.55
C TYR A 256 0.40 3.63 -0.94
N ILE A 257 0.13 2.46 -1.50
CA ILE A 257 -0.19 2.28 -2.91
C ILE A 257 -1.60 1.74 -3.01
N MET A 258 -2.39 2.40 -3.84
CA MET A 258 -3.73 1.94 -4.21
C MET A 258 -3.92 2.00 -5.72
N MET A 259 -4.88 1.25 -6.23
CA MET A 259 -5.21 1.14 -7.63
C MET A 259 -6.71 1.35 -7.88
N ASN A 260 -7.07 1.80 -9.06
CA ASN A 260 -8.46 1.80 -9.50
C ASN A 260 -9.00 0.36 -9.51
N LYS A 261 -10.12 0.09 -8.82
CA LYS A 261 -10.65 -1.28 -8.68
C LYS A 261 -11.05 -1.90 -10.02
N LYS A 262 -11.69 -1.12 -10.90
CA LYS A 262 -12.04 -1.62 -12.22
C LYS A 262 -10.79 -2.00 -13.02
N LYS A 263 -9.76 -1.16 -13.01
CA LYS A 263 -8.49 -1.47 -13.68
C LYS A 263 -7.83 -2.73 -13.11
N TRP A 264 -7.85 -2.91 -11.79
CA TRP A 264 -7.38 -4.13 -11.13
C TRP A 264 -8.14 -5.38 -11.60
N ASP A 265 -9.47 -5.30 -11.67
CA ASP A 265 -10.33 -6.41 -12.09
C ASP A 265 -10.16 -6.74 -13.57
N ASP A 266 -9.86 -5.75 -14.41
CA ASP A 266 -9.60 -5.91 -15.85
C ASP A 266 -8.23 -6.55 -16.15
N LEU A 267 -7.28 -6.57 -15.18
CA LEU A 267 -5.98 -7.22 -15.34
C LEU A 267 -6.12 -8.73 -15.43
N ASP A 268 -5.23 -9.36 -16.22
CA ASP A 268 -5.10 -10.81 -16.26
C ASP A 268 -4.75 -11.39 -14.88
N PRO A 269 -5.22 -12.59 -14.51
CA PRO A 269 -4.85 -13.23 -13.24
C PRO A 269 -3.34 -13.32 -13.01
N ALA A 270 -2.53 -13.55 -14.06
CA ALA A 270 -1.07 -13.58 -13.95
C ALA A 270 -0.48 -12.20 -13.63
N GLN A 271 -1.06 -11.13 -14.17
CA GLN A 271 -0.66 -9.75 -13.87
C GLN A 271 -1.01 -9.36 -12.43
N ARG A 272 -2.19 -9.74 -11.93
CA ARG A 272 -2.58 -9.51 -10.53
C ARG A 272 -1.70 -10.29 -9.55
N ASP A 273 -1.41 -11.56 -9.83
CA ASP A 273 -0.50 -12.37 -9.00
C ASP A 273 0.91 -11.76 -8.97
N PHE A 274 1.42 -11.35 -10.13
CA PHE A 274 2.71 -10.66 -10.22
C PHE A 274 2.73 -9.36 -9.40
N LEU A 275 1.71 -8.50 -9.52
CA LEU A 275 1.63 -7.26 -8.75
C LEU A 275 1.56 -7.54 -7.24
N THR A 276 0.74 -8.50 -6.82
CA THR A 276 0.62 -8.89 -5.41
C THR A 276 1.98 -9.29 -4.82
N LYS A 277 2.72 -10.18 -5.52
CA LYS A 277 4.06 -10.60 -5.10
C LYS A 277 5.07 -9.46 -5.12
N THR A 278 4.98 -8.59 -6.13
CA THR A 278 5.84 -7.40 -6.25
C THR A 278 5.59 -6.45 -5.09
N MET A 279 4.33 -6.20 -4.70
CA MET A 279 3.98 -5.33 -3.57
C MET A 279 4.49 -5.90 -2.24
N MET A 280 4.37 -7.20 -2.01
CA MET A 280 4.92 -7.83 -0.80
C MET A 280 6.45 -7.66 -0.71
N ASN A 281 7.16 -7.87 -1.80
CA ASN A 281 8.62 -7.65 -1.85
C ASN A 281 8.98 -6.17 -1.68
N TYR A 282 8.20 -5.29 -2.29
CA TYR A 282 8.34 -3.84 -2.19
C TYR A 282 8.22 -3.35 -0.74
N GLU A 283 7.24 -3.84 0.02
CA GLU A 283 7.05 -3.52 1.44
C GLU A 283 8.29 -3.83 2.27
N HIS A 284 8.91 -4.99 2.07
CA HIS A 284 10.17 -5.35 2.75
C HIS A 284 11.32 -4.43 2.36
N ARG A 285 11.53 -4.23 1.05
CA ARG A 285 12.66 -3.44 0.55
C ARG A 285 12.60 -1.98 0.98
N THR A 286 11.42 -1.38 0.97
CA THR A 286 11.25 0.02 1.40
C THR A 286 11.42 0.16 2.92
N HIS A 287 10.87 -0.75 3.71
CA HIS A 287 11.02 -0.75 5.16
C HIS A 287 12.49 -0.80 5.59
N ASP A 288 13.25 -1.76 5.05
CA ASP A 288 14.65 -1.94 5.41
C ASP A 288 15.52 -0.76 4.96
N ALA A 289 15.28 -0.24 3.75
CA ALA A 289 16.00 0.92 3.24
C ALA A 289 15.76 2.16 4.10
N GLN A 290 14.51 2.41 4.49
CA GLN A 290 14.13 3.57 5.29
C GLN A 290 14.73 3.53 6.70
N ILE A 291 14.80 2.36 7.35
CA ILE A 291 15.46 2.24 8.64
C ILE A 291 16.96 2.59 8.51
N LYS A 292 17.62 2.04 7.50
CA LYS A 292 19.04 2.25 7.28
C LYS A 292 19.40 3.72 7.01
N GLU A 293 18.56 4.43 6.25
CA GLU A 293 18.84 5.82 5.87
C GLU A 293 18.62 6.83 7.00
N GLN A 294 17.80 6.52 8.02
CA GLN A 294 17.43 7.48 9.06
C GLN A 294 18.63 8.07 9.81
N ASP A 295 19.61 7.22 10.15
CA ASP A 295 20.81 7.65 10.89
C ASP A 295 21.72 8.54 10.03
N GLU A 296 21.87 8.23 8.75
CA GLU A 296 22.67 9.02 7.81
C GLU A 296 22.05 10.40 7.57
N ILE A 297 20.73 10.45 7.36
CA ILE A 297 19.99 11.71 7.21
C ILE A 297 20.15 12.56 8.47
N THR A 298 20.01 11.96 9.66
CA THR A 298 20.15 12.68 10.92
C THR A 298 21.54 13.30 11.06
N LYS A 299 22.59 12.55 10.78
CA LYS A 299 23.96 13.05 10.81
C LYS A 299 24.17 14.23 9.87
N ASP A 300 23.63 14.15 8.66
CA ASP A 300 23.72 15.24 7.68
C ASP A 300 22.95 16.48 8.14
N LEU A 301 21.74 16.35 8.69
CA LEU A 301 20.96 17.47 9.22
C LEU A 301 21.69 18.18 10.36
N LEU A 302 22.32 17.42 11.26
CA LEU A 302 23.13 17.99 12.35
C LEU A 302 24.38 18.69 11.82
N ALA A 303 25.05 18.12 10.80
CA ALA A 303 26.21 18.75 10.15
C ALA A 303 25.84 20.06 9.43
N ARG A 304 24.59 20.21 8.97
CA ARG A 304 24.03 21.47 8.42
C ARG A 304 23.67 22.49 9.50
N GLY A 305 23.94 22.19 10.78
CA GLY A 305 23.73 23.10 11.91
C GLY A 305 22.34 23.00 12.56
N MET A 306 21.51 22.04 12.19
CA MET A 306 20.31 21.74 12.96
C MET A 306 20.69 21.16 14.34
N LYS A 307 19.85 21.38 15.33
CA LYS A 307 20.03 20.88 16.71
C LYS A 307 18.93 19.89 17.05
N GLU A 308 19.30 18.75 17.59
CA GLU A 308 18.31 17.77 18.07
C GLU A 308 17.91 18.13 19.51
N ILE A 309 16.60 18.31 19.73
CA ILE A 309 16.01 18.53 21.06
C ILE A 309 15.44 17.18 21.53
N LYS A 310 16.13 16.57 22.46
CA LYS A 310 15.68 15.35 23.14
C LYS A 310 14.84 15.74 24.35
N PHE A 311 13.72 15.06 24.52
CA PHE A 311 12.88 15.22 25.72
C PHE A 311 13.49 14.43 26.89
N SER A 312 13.06 14.77 28.11
CA SER A 312 13.28 13.89 29.26
C SER A 312 12.53 12.56 29.02
N PRO A 313 12.96 11.43 29.64
CA PRO A 313 12.24 10.17 29.50
C PRO A 313 10.76 10.25 29.87
N GLU A 314 10.41 11.10 30.82
CA GLU A 314 9.03 11.34 31.24
C GLU A 314 8.23 12.11 30.16
N ASP A 315 8.79 13.19 29.67
CA ASP A 315 8.19 14.00 28.58
C ASP A 315 8.04 13.18 27.28
N GLU A 316 9.03 12.34 26.96
CA GLU A 316 8.99 11.45 25.81
C GLU A 316 7.83 10.44 25.92
N LYS A 317 7.74 9.77 27.06
CA LYS A 317 6.66 8.82 27.34
C LYS A 317 5.29 9.49 27.28
N TRP A 318 5.17 10.68 27.86
CA TRP A 318 3.94 11.46 27.81
C TRP A 318 3.58 11.83 26.37
N TYR A 319 4.54 12.34 25.60
CA TYR A 319 4.34 12.78 24.21
C TYR A 319 3.87 11.63 23.31
N ILE A 320 4.54 10.48 23.38
CA ILE A 320 4.17 9.30 22.59
C ILE A 320 2.78 8.79 23.01
N ASN A 321 2.50 8.65 24.31
CA ASN A 321 1.22 8.18 24.78
C ASN A 321 0.08 9.12 24.34
N MET A 322 0.28 10.42 24.50
CA MET A 322 -0.68 11.45 24.07
C MET A 322 -0.94 11.35 22.55
N ALA A 323 0.12 11.24 21.75
CA ALA A 323 -0.03 11.15 20.29
C ALA A 323 -0.88 9.94 19.86
N TYR A 324 -0.66 8.77 20.46
CA TYR A 324 -1.46 7.57 20.16
C TYR A 324 -2.87 7.66 20.72
N THR A 325 -3.06 8.17 21.93
CA THR A 325 -4.39 8.32 22.56
C THR A 325 -5.28 9.26 21.73
N GLU A 326 -4.77 10.45 21.43
CA GLU A 326 -5.53 11.43 20.64
C GLU A 326 -5.70 10.97 19.17
N GLY A 327 -4.71 10.26 18.63
CA GLY A 327 -4.81 9.68 17.30
C GLY A 327 -5.94 8.65 17.19
N TRP A 328 -6.01 7.66 18.08
CA TRP A 328 -7.07 6.65 18.09
C TRP A 328 -8.45 7.27 18.35
N LYS A 329 -8.53 8.23 19.28
CA LYS A 329 -9.77 8.96 19.55
C LYS A 329 -10.29 9.65 18.29
N ALA A 330 -9.44 10.39 17.60
CA ALA A 330 -9.82 11.09 16.37
C ALA A 330 -10.18 10.14 15.22
N ALA A 331 -9.49 9.02 15.07
CA ALA A 331 -9.81 8.02 14.06
C ALA A 331 -11.20 7.38 14.34
N LEU A 332 -11.51 7.10 15.60
CA LEU A 332 -12.82 6.59 16.03
C LEU A 332 -13.95 7.61 15.87
N GLU A 333 -13.67 8.90 16.05
CA GLU A 333 -14.64 9.98 15.78
C GLU A 333 -15.00 10.06 14.29
N LYS A 334 -14.02 9.81 13.39
CA LYS A 334 -14.25 9.79 11.95
C LYS A 334 -15.00 8.53 11.48
N SER A 335 -14.65 7.36 12.03
CA SER A 335 -15.32 6.10 11.72
C SER A 335 -15.24 5.10 12.87
N GLN A 336 -16.39 4.67 13.36
CA GLN A 336 -16.47 3.63 14.40
C GLN A 336 -15.96 2.26 13.93
N ARG A 337 -15.85 2.03 12.62
CA ARG A 337 -15.30 0.79 12.02
C ARG A 337 -13.83 0.59 12.36
N VAL A 338 -13.11 1.66 12.67
CA VAL A 338 -11.70 1.59 13.10
C VAL A 338 -11.49 0.73 14.35
N LYS A 339 -12.53 0.48 15.16
CA LYS A 339 -12.48 -0.48 16.27
C LYS A 339 -12.09 -1.89 15.85
N GLU A 340 -12.40 -2.29 14.62
CA GLU A 340 -12.06 -3.61 14.08
C GLU A 340 -10.56 -3.71 13.78
N LEU A 341 -9.93 -2.59 13.40
CA LEU A 341 -8.50 -2.55 13.04
C LEU A 341 -7.59 -2.52 14.28
N GLN A 342 -7.97 -1.77 15.32
CA GLN A 342 -7.12 -1.51 16.48
C GLN A 342 -6.48 -2.76 17.11
N PRO A 343 -7.21 -3.85 17.41
CA PRO A 343 -6.64 -5.06 18.02
C PRO A 343 -5.68 -5.82 17.09
N LEU A 344 -5.81 -5.64 15.77
CA LEU A 344 -5.00 -6.32 14.76
C LEU A 344 -3.61 -5.69 14.57
N VAL A 345 -3.42 -4.42 14.99
CA VAL A 345 -2.25 -3.59 14.63
C VAL A 345 -1.56 -2.91 15.81
N SER A 346 -2.03 -3.12 17.03
CA SER A 346 -1.50 -2.45 18.24
C SER A 346 -0.32 -3.16 18.90
N LYS A 347 0.08 -4.31 18.38
CA LYS A 347 1.18 -5.13 18.93
C LYS A 347 2.51 -4.82 18.29
#